data_f431e4cc267e21bf139a1552f2973eeb
#
_entry.id   f431e4cc267e21bf139a1552f2973eeb
#
_cell.length_a   1.000
_cell.length_b   1.000
_cell.length_c   1.000
_cell.angle_alpha   90.00
_cell.angle_beta   90.00
_cell.angle_gamma   90.00
#
_symmetry.space_group_name_H-M   'P 1'
#
loop_
_entity.id
_entity.type
_entity.pdbx_description
1 polymer ?
#
loop_
_entity_poly.entity_id
_entity_poly.type
_entity_poly.pdbx_seq_one_letter_code
_entity_poly.pdbx_strand_id
1 'polypeptide(L)'
;MQLFRKAFFVLLLMDSIELILTGIAMFGTYELVSGYGQMVFIVASVIGAVIVAVTLFEILAKVFLARSASPAFSWSSGHKGYTAAAKLLLIFNMISIIFNLLSAGGEGATLMNQGRLYIHVLASLGEIIVVFFYLRTVKTLRLAQKGNGNEGIPGE
;
A
#
# COMPACT_ATOMS: atom_id res chain seq x y z
N MET A 1 11.88 -12.53 8.32
CA MET A 1 10.51 -12.02 8.63
C MET A 1 10.50 -10.79 9.52
N GLN A 2 11.27 -10.70 10.61
CA GLN A 2 11.29 -9.51 11.48
C GLN A 2 11.61 -8.19 10.75
N LEU A 3 12.51 -8.21 9.76
CA LEU A 3 12.83 -7.03 8.95
C LEU A 3 11.60 -6.53 8.18
N PHE A 4 10.84 -7.44 7.55
CA PHE A 4 9.61 -7.08 6.84
C PHE A 4 8.55 -6.51 7.78
N ARG A 5 8.43 -7.08 8.99
CA ARG A 5 7.52 -6.53 10.00
C ARG A 5 7.86 -5.07 10.32
N LYS A 6 9.15 -4.77 10.56
CA LYS A 6 9.61 -3.39 10.80
C LYS A 6 9.35 -2.49 9.61
N ALA A 7 9.66 -2.97 8.39
CA ALA A 7 9.42 -2.22 7.15
C ALA A 7 7.92 -1.89 6.96
N PHE A 8 7.02 -2.86 7.17
CA PHE A 8 5.58 -2.61 7.09
C PHE A 8 5.09 -1.63 8.15
N PHE A 9 5.66 -1.63 9.37
CA PHE A 9 5.31 -0.63 10.38
C PHE A 9 5.76 0.79 9.99
N VAL A 10 6.95 0.93 9.37
CA VAL A 10 7.42 2.24 8.87
C VAL A 10 6.51 2.73 7.75
N LEU A 11 6.18 1.87 6.79
CA LEU A 11 5.26 2.21 5.70
C LEU A 11 3.87 2.58 6.22
N LEU A 12 3.36 1.84 7.20
CA LEU A 12 2.09 2.14 7.85
C LEU A 12 2.08 3.51 8.54
N LEU A 13 3.18 3.88 9.19
CA LEU A 13 3.32 5.20 9.80
C LEU A 13 3.28 6.30 8.73
N MET A 14 3.98 6.10 7.62
CA MET A 14 3.97 7.04 6.50
C MET A 14 2.57 7.23 5.91
N ASP A 15 1.83 6.15 5.66
CA ASP A 15 0.45 6.23 5.16
C ASP A 15 -0.50 6.91 6.15
N SER A 16 -0.30 6.67 7.45
CA SER A 16 -1.12 7.30 8.49
C SER A 16 -0.91 8.82 8.51
N ILE A 17 0.34 9.28 8.34
CA ILE A 17 0.66 10.70 8.21
C ILE A 17 0.05 11.26 6.92
N GLU A 18 0.17 10.54 5.81
CA GLU A 18 -0.41 10.95 4.53
C GLU A 18 -1.94 11.05 4.60
N LEU A 19 -2.61 10.12 5.26
CA LEU A 19 -4.05 10.15 5.46
C LEU A 19 -4.48 11.41 6.23
N ILE A 20 -3.75 11.76 7.29
CA ILE A 20 -4.01 12.99 8.07
C ILE A 20 -3.82 14.23 7.20
N LEU A 21 -2.70 14.32 6.47
CA LEU A 21 -2.41 15.45 5.59
C LEU A 21 -3.44 15.58 4.45
N THR A 22 -3.88 14.44 3.89
CA THR A 22 -4.93 14.40 2.88
C THR A 22 -6.26 14.86 3.46
N GLY A 23 -6.61 14.45 4.67
CA GLY A 23 -7.81 14.91 5.37
C GLY A 23 -7.81 16.43 5.58
N ILE A 24 -6.68 17.00 6.02
CA ILE A 24 -6.53 18.46 6.20
C ILE A 24 -6.66 19.18 4.85
N ALA A 25 -6.00 18.67 3.80
CA ALA A 25 -6.07 19.26 2.47
C ALA A 25 -7.49 19.20 1.88
N MET A 26 -8.21 18.11 2.10
CA MET A 26 -9.60 17.96 1.67
C MET A 26 -10.51 18.96 2.39
N PHE A 27 -10.30 19.21 3.69
CA PHE A 27 -11.09 20.18 4.44
C PHE A 27 -10.88 21.60 3.89
N GLY A 28 -9.64 22.00 3.61
CA GLY A 28 -9.34 23.28 2.97
C GLY A 28 -9.91 23.41 1.55
N THR A 29 -9.92 22.31 0.78
CA THR A 29 -10.51 22.27 -0.57
C THR A 29 -12.03 22.36 -0.51
N TYR A 30 -12.65 21.79 0.53
CA TYR A 30 -14.10 21.88 0.75
C TYR A 30 -14.59 23.31 0.85
N GLU A 31 -13.91 24.16 1.61
CA GLU A 31 -14.27 25.58 1.72
C GLU A 31 -14.14 26.32 0.38
N LEU A 32 -13.10 26.03 -0.40
CA LEU A 32 -12.89 26.60 -1.73
C LEU A 32 -13.95 26.16 -2.73
N VAL A 33 -14.28 24.86 -2.75
CA VAL A 33 -15.19 24.27 -3.75
C VAL A 33 -16.66 24.58 -3.47
N SER A 34 -17.02 24.84 -2.21
CA SER A 34 -18.39 25.23 -1.84
C SER A 34 -18.90 26.47 -2.58
N GLY A 35 -18.00 27.34 -3.06
CA GLY A 35 -18.30 28.51 -3.87
C GLY A 35 -18.50 28.28 -5.36
N TYR A 36 -18.10 27.11 -5.90
CA TYR A 36 -18.12 26.83 -7.35
C TYR A 36 -19.36 26.11 -7.86
N GLY A 37 -20.33 25.83 -7.00
CA GLY A 37 -21.59 25.20 -7.36
C GLY A 37 -21.67 23.70 -7.00
N GLN A 38 -22.90 23.22 -6.90
CA GLN A 38 -23.24 21.91 -6.33
C GLN A 38 -22.60 20.73 -7.08
N MET A 39 -22.48 20.80 -8.42
CA MET A 39 -21.90 19.73 -9.22
C MET A 39 -20.40 19.52 -8.95
N VAL A 40 -19.64 20.63 -8.89
CA VAL A 40 -18.19 20.58 -8.60
C VAL A 40 -17.96 20.02 -7.19
N PHE A 41 -18.80 20.41 -6.24
CA PHE A 41 -18.78 19.91 -4.89
C PHE A 41 -19.00 18.40 -4.80
N ILE A 42 -20.02 17.87 -5.51
CA ILE A 42 -20.34 16.43 -5.54
C ILE A 42 -19.15 15.65 -6.12
N VAL A 43 -18.61 16.08 -7.26
CA VAL A 43 -17.48 15.42 -7.91
C VAL A 43 -16.25 15.41 -7.02
N ALA A 44 -15.90 16.53 -6.40
CA ALA A 44 -14.76 16.62 -5.47
C ALA A 44 -14.95 15.72 -4.24
N SER A 45 -16.17 15.66 -3.69
CA SER A 45 -16.50 14.79 -2.56
C SER A 45 -16.38 13.30 -2.89
N VAL A 46 -16.83 12.88 -4.08
CA VAL A 46 -16.71 11.51 -4.56
C VAL A 46 -15.24 11.14 -4.75
N ILE A 47 -14.45 11.98 -5.41
CA ILE A 47 -13.01 11.75 -5.60
C ILE A 47 -12.30 11.64 -4.24
N GLY A 48 -12.59 12.55 -3.32
CA GLY A 48 -12.03 12.52 -1.98
C GLY A 48 -12.38 11.24 -1.21
N ALA A 49 -13.64 10.80 -1.28
CA ALA A 49 -14.06 9.56 -0.64
C ALA A 49 -13.33 8.33 -1.22
N VAL A 50 -13.09 8.30 -2.53
CA VAL A 50 -12.32 7.23 -3.18
C VAL A 50 -10.87 7.24 -2.71
N ILE A 51 -10.22 8.40 -2.64
CA ILE A 51 -8.83 8.52 -2.15
C ILE A 51 -8.74 7.99 -0.71
N VAL A 52 -9.62 8.42 0.18
CA VAL A 52 -9.65 7.95 1.58
C VAL A 52 -9.87 6.45 1.65
N ALA A 53 -10.78 5.89 0.85
CA ALA A 53 -11.07 4.45 0.85
C ALA A 53 -9.84 3.64 0.37
N VAL A 54 -9.13 4.10 -0.65
CA VAL A 54 -7.90 3.46 -1.15
C VAL A 54 -6.80 3.50 -0.09
N THR A 55 -6.57 4.65 0.52
CA THR A 55 -5.54 4.79 1.58
C THR A 55 -5.85 3.92 2.80
N LEU A 56 -7.12 3.85 3.22
CA LEU A 56 -7.54 2.96 4.30
C LEU A 56 -7.32 1.49 3.95
N PHE A 57 -7.60 1.11 2.70
CA PHE A 57 -7.32 -0.25 2.23
C PHE A 57 -5.82 -0.57 2.28
N GLU A 58 -4.95 0.34 1.86
CA GLU A 58 -3.49 0.18 1.92
C GLU A 58 -3.00 0.02 3.36
N ILE A 59 -3.49 0.85 4.28
CA ILE A 59 -3.20 0.75 5.72
C ILE A 59 -3.59 -0.64 6.25
N LEU A 60 -4.83 -1.09 5.98
CA LEU A 60 -5.32 -2.40 6.42
C LEU A 60 -4.49 -3.54 5.83
N ALA A 61 -4.14 -3.47 4.54
CA ALA A 61 -3.29 -4.46 3.89
C ALA A 61 -1.91 -4.54 4.55
N LYS A 62 -1.28 -3.41 4.88
CA LYS A 62 0.02 -3.35 5.56
C LYS A 62 -0.04 -3.89 6.99
N VAL A 63 -1.09 -3.58 7.75
CA VAL A 63 -1.33 -4.19 9.08
C VAL A 63 -1.43 -5.71 8.97
N PHE A 64 -2.19 -6.18 7.99
CA PHE A 64 -2.36 -7.60 7.74
C PHE A 64 -1.03 -8.27 7.37
N LEU A 65 -0.24 -7.67 6.48
CA LEU A 65 1.09 -8.16 6.09
C LEU A 65 2.10 -8.11 7.25
N ALA A 66 2.10 -7.06 8.07
CA ALA A 66 2.93 -6.98 9.27
C ALA A 66 2.63 -8.09 10.27
N ARG A 67 1.34 -8.45 10.43
CA ARG A 67 0.92 -9.57 11.27
C ARG A 67 1.46 -10.91 10.75
N SER A 68 1.43 -11.14 9.44
CA SER A 68 1.95 -12.35 8.82
C SER A 68 3.48 -12.47 8.89
N ALA A 69 4.18 -11.35 9.02
CA ALA A 69 5.63 -11.31 9.21
C ALA A 69 6.06 -11.53 10.68
N SER A 70 5.11 -11.81 11.59
CA SER A 70 5.41 -12.14 12.98
C SER A 70 6.07 -13.52 13.09
N PRO A 71 7.05 -13.71 14.00
CA PRO A 71 7.66 -15.02 14.26
C PRO A 71 6.67 -16.09 14.72
N ALA A 72 5.58 -15.68 15.39
CA ALA A 72 4.52 -16.57 15.88
C ALA A 72 3.52 -17.00 14.79
N PHE A 73 3.68 -16.51 13.55
CA PHE A 73 2.73 -16.80 12.48
C PHE A 73 3.03 -18.16 11.83
N SER A 74 2.05 -19.06 11.85
CA SER A 74 2.12 -20.34 11.14
C SER A 74 1.68 -20.18 9.70
N TRP A 75 2.55 -20.50 8.74
CA TRP A 75 2.30 -20.40 7.30
C TRP A 75 1.50 -21.60 6.73
N SER A 76 1.21 -22.60 7.56
CA SER A 76 0.56 -23.83 7.09
C SER A 76 -0.90 -23.66 6.64
N SER A 77 -1.64 -22.73 7.22
CA SER A 77 -3.10 -22.66 7.03
C SER A 77 -3.66 -21.37 6.43
N GLY A 78 -2.91 -20.25 6.42
CA GLY A 78 -3.49 -18.93 6.12
C GLY A 78 -2.84 -18.12 4.98
N HIS A 79 -1.88 -18.69 4.25
CA HIS A 79 -1.01 -17.92 3.35
C HIS A 79 -1.69 -17.30 2.10
N LYS A 80 -2.81 -17.85 1.62
CA LYS A 80 -3.46 -17.37 0.38
C LYS A 80 -3.95 -15.92 0.50
N GLY A 81 -4.56 -15.58 1.62
CA GLY A 81 -5.05 -14.22 1.87
C GLY A 81 -3.92 -13.19 1.93
N TYR A 82 -2.81 -13.52 2.60
CA TYR A 82 -1.66 -12.62 2.72
C TYR A 82 -0.94 -12.40 1.38
N THR A 83 -0.80 -13.45 0.56
CA THR A 83 -0.23 -13.32 -0.79
C THR A 83 -1.16 -12.56 -1.72
N ALA A 84 -2.48 -12.68 -1.58
CA ALA A 84 -3.45 -11.89 -2.33
C ALA A 84 -3.37 -10.41 -1.94
N ALA A 85 -3.37 -10.11 -0.64
CA ALA A 85 -3.23 -8.73 -0.14
C ALA A 85 -1.93 -8.07 -0.63
N ALA A 86 -0.80 -8.80 -0.58
CA ALA A 86 0.48 -8.30 -1.08
C ALA A 86 0.46 -8.02 -2.59
N LYS A 87 -0.17 -8.88 -3.39
CA LYS A 87 -0.31 -8.67 -4.84
C LYS A 87 -1.21 -7.48 -5.15
N LEU A 88 -2.32 -7.33 -4.44
CA LEU A 88 -3.20 -6.17 -4.59
C LEU A 88 -2.45 -4.88 -4.26
N LEU A 89 -1.69 -4.86 -3.17
CA LEU A 89 -0.88 -3.71 -2.79
C LEU A 89 0.13 -3.34 -3.89
N LEU A 90 0.80 -4.33 -4.53
CA LEU A 90 1.67 -4.08 -5.68
C LEU A 90 0.91 -3.42 -6.84
N ILE A 91 -0.27 -3.92 -7.17
CA ILE A 91 -1.09 -3.38 -8.27
C ILE A 91 -1.48 -1.94 -7.97
N PHE A 92 -1.94 -1.65 -6.75
CA PHE A 92 -2.32 -0.29 -6.35
C PHE A 92 -1.13 0.67 -6.41
N ASN A 93 0.04 0.27 -5.92
CA ASN A 93 1.23 1.10 -6.01
C ASN A 93 1.68 1.36 -7.46
N MET A 94 1.58 0.37 -8.35
CA MET A 94 1.86 0.57 -9.77
C MET A 94 0.88 1.56 -10.41
N ILE A 95 -0.41 1.44 -10.13
CA ILE A 95 -1.43 2.38 -10.60
C ILE A 95 -1.17 3.77 -10.04
N SER A 96 -0.84 3.89 -8.76
CA SER A 96 -0.50 5.16 -8.11
C SER A 96 0.69 5.85 -8.79
N ILE A 97 1.77 5.13 -9.09
CA ILE A 97 2.92 5.67 -9.82
C ILE A 97 2.52 6.19 -11.18
N ILE A 98 1.78 5.39 -11.97
CA ILE A 98 1.33 5.79 -13.31
C ILE A 98 0.48 7.06 -13.22
N PHE A 99 -0.48 7.10 -12.29
CA PHE A 99 -1.36 8.25 -12.12
C PHE A 99 -0.60 9.50 -11.71
N ASN A 100 0.35 9.37 -10.78
CA ASN A 100 1.20 10.46 -10.35
C ASN A 100 2.09 10.97 -11.48
N LEU A 101 2.69 10.09 -12.29
CA LEU A 101 3.51 10.49 -13.44
C LEU A 101 2.70 11.20 -14.52
N LEU A 102 1.47 10.73 -14.81
CA LEU A 102 0.56 11.40 -15.75
C LEU A 102 0.14 12.78 -15.25
N SER A 103 -0.08 12.93 -13.95
CA SER A 103 -0.45 14.21 -13.31
C SER A 103 0.72 15.21 -13.31
N ALA A 104 1.98 14.74 -13.35
CA ALA A 104 3.17 15.59 -13.36
C ALA A 104 3.34 16.38 -14.65
N GLY A 105 2.79 15.88 -15.79
CA GLY A 105 2.90 16.53 -17.11
C GLY A 105 1.88 17.64 -17.37
N GLY A 106 0.99 17.96 -16.40
CA GLY A 106 -0.02 19.00 -16.57
C GLY A 106 0.56 20.41 -16.53
N GLU A 107 0.08 21.29 -17.42
CA GLU A 107 0.39 22.72 -17.40
C GLU A 107 -0.12 23.32 -16.06
N GLY A 108 0.77 23.91 -15.27
CA GLY A 108 0.46 24.56 -14.00
C GLY A 108 1.00 23.87 -12.74
N ALA A 109 1.81 22.81 -12.90
CA ALA A 109 2.49 22.19 -11.77
C ALA A 109 3.52 23.14 -11.16
N THR A 110 3.23 23.69 -9.98
CA THR A 110 4.21 24.47 -9.22
C THR A 110 5.36 23.56 -8.76
N LEU A 111 6.56 24.11 -8.57
CA LEU A 111 7.74 23.38 -8.05
C LEU A 111 7.41 22.58 -6.78
N MET A 112 6.53 23.11 -5.93
CA MET A 112 6.10 22.47 -4.69
C MET A 112 5.23 21.21 -4.97
N ASN A 113 4.34 21.28 -5.97
CA ASN A 113 3.53 20.15 -6.37
C ASN A 113 4.38 19.06 -7.04
N GLN A 114 5.40 19.44 -7.82
CA GLN A 114 6.35 18.49 -8.42
C GLN A 114 7.17 17.77 -7.34
N GLY A 115 7.67 18.49 -6.35
CA GLY A 115 8.42 17.90 -5.24
C GLY A 115 7.61 16.85 -4.47
N ARG A 116 6.35 17.17 -4.13
CA ARG A 116 5.42 16.23 -3.48
C ARG A 116 5.20 14.98 -4.33
N LEU A 117 5.03 15.16 -5.62
CA LEU A 117 4.80 14.09 -6.58
C LEU A 117 5.97 13.12 -6.68
N TYR A 118 7.21 13.62 -6.73
CA TYR A 118 8.41 12.79 -6.70
C TYR A 118 8.54 12.00 -5.39
N ILE A 119 8.21 12.60 -4.25
CA ILE A 119 8.22 11.91 -2.95
C ILE A 119 7.23 10.74 -2.96
N HIS A 120 6.02 10.92 -3.47
CA HIS A 120 5.02 9.86 -3.59
C HIS A 120 5.49 8.73 -4.51
N VAL A 121 6.07 9.05 -5.67
CA VAL A 121 6.61 8.04 -6.60
C VAL A 121 7.73 7.25 -5.94
N LEU A 122 8.66 7.91 -5.23
CA LEU A 122 9.75 7.23 -4.53
C LEU A 122 9.24 6.35 -3.38
N ALA A 123 8.25 6.82 -2.61
CA ALA A 123 7.61 6.04 -1.56
C ALA A 123 6.94 4.78 -2.13
N SER A 124 6.15 4.92 -3.20
CA SER A 124 5.50 3.78 -3.87
C SER A 124 6.51 2.79 -4.46
N LEU A 125 7.62 3.26 -5.02
CA LEU A 125 8.70 2.38 -5.48
C LEU A 125 9.35 1.62 -4.32
N GLY A 126 9.62 2.29 -3.20
CA GLY A 126 10.14 1.66 -1.98
C GLY A 126 9.20 0.56 -1.46
N GLU A 127 7.91 0.83 -1.47
CA GLU A 127 6.87 -0.13 -1.07
C GLU A 127 6.82 -1.33 -2.00
N ILE A 128 6.84 -1.13 -3.31
CA ILE A 128 6.90 -2.21 -4.31
C ILE A 128 8.10 -3.13 -4.03
N ILE A 129 9.27 -2.57 -3.75
CA ILE A 129 10.48 -3.33 -3.44
C ILE A 129 10.27 -4.19 -2.18
N VAL A 130 9.76 -3.60 -1.10
CA VAL A 130 9.50 -4.31 0.16
C VAL A 130 8.51 -5.46 -0.04
N VAL A 131 7.39 -5.20 -0.73
CA VAL A 131 6.35 -6.21 -0.96
C VAL A 131 6.84 -7.30 -1.91
N PHE A 132 7.63 -6.97 -2.93
CA PHE A 132 8.23 -7.95 -3.84
C PHE A 132 9.15 -8.92 -3.09
N PHE A 133 10.08 -8.40 -2.28
CA PHE A 133 10.97 -9.23 -1.48
C PHE A 133 10.22 -10.05 -0.43
N TYR A 134 9.18 -9.49 0.17
CA TYR A 134 8.28 -10.22 1.07
C TYR A 134 7.65 -11.43 0.36
N LEU A 135 7.05 -11.25 -0.81
CA LEU A 135 6.44 -12.32 -1.59
C LEU A 135 7.45 -13.41 -1.99
N ARG A 136 8.66 -13.00 -2.37
CA ARG A 136 9.75 -13.93 -2.69
C ARG A 136 10.14 -14.77 -1.47
N THR A 137 10.30 -14.14 -0.31
CA THR A 137 10.63 -14.81 0.95
C THR A 137 9.54 -15.80 1.38
N VAL A 138 8.28 -15.39 1.30
CA VAL A 138 7.12 -16.26 1.59
C VAL A 138 7.11 -17.48 0.68
N LYS A 139 7.38 -17.31 -0.62
CA LYS A 139 7.48 -18.42 -1.58
C LYS A 139 8.58 -19.40 -1.19
N THR A 140 9.76 -18.91 -0.81
CA THR A 140 10.90 -19.75 -0.40
C THR A 140 10.58 -20.53 0.88
N LEU A 141 10.02 -19.86 1.90
CA LEU A 141 9.62 -20.52 3.16
C LEU A 141 8.59 -21.62 2.92
N ARG A 142 7.63 -21.39 2.02
CA ARG A 142 6.61 -22.38 1.67
C ARG A 142 7.21 -23.61 0.98
N LEU A 143 8.16 -23.40 0.09
CA LEU A 143 8.85 -24.51 -0.59
C LEU A 143 9.67 -25.35 0.40
N ALA A 144 10.37 -24.71 1.34
CA ALA A 144 11.11 -25.38 2.39
C ALA A 144 10.22 -26.22 3.30
N GLN A 145 9.05 -25.71 3.70
CA GLN A 145 8.10 -26.46 4.52
C GLN A 145 7.51 -27.67 3.77
N LYS A 146 7.29 -27.56 2.45
CA LYS A 146 6.78 -28.66 1.63
C LYS A 146 7.83 -29.76 1.40
N GLY A 147 9.11 -29.39 1.32
CA GLY A 147 10.22 -30.35 1.21
C GLY A 147 10.37 -31.19 2.49
N ASN A 148 10.35 -30.56 3.66
CA ASN A 148 10.49 -31.28 4.94
C ASN A 148 9.28 -32.18 5.29
N GLY A 149 8.11 -31.94 4.71
CA GLY A 149 6.93 -32.77 4.91
C GLY A 149 6.93 -34.10 4.09
N ASN A 150 7.80 -34.20 3.09
CA ASN A 150 7.89 -35.41 2.24
C ASN A 150 9.00 -36.38 2.68
N GLU A 151 9.87 -36.00 3.63
CA GLU A 151 10.96 -36.88 4.10
C GLU A 151 10.58 -37.74 5.30
N GLY A 152 9.32 -37.74 5.73
CA GLY A 152 8.88 -38.42 6.94
C GLY A 152 7.94 -39.57 6.76
N ILE A 153 8.20 -40.55 5.83
CA ILE A 153 7.75 -41.94 5.94
C ILE A 153 8.75 -42.83 5.15
N PRO A 154 9.82 -43.33 5.80
CA PRO A 154 10.41 -44.58 5.35
C PRO A 154 9.41 -45.69 5.69
N GLY A 155 9.03 -46.48 4.68
CA GLY A 155 8.04 -47.53 4.82
C GLY A 155 8.34 -48.49 5.97
N GLU A 156 7.29 -48.83 6.71
CA GLU A 156 7.12 -50.13 7.36
C GLU A 156 6.35 -51.05 6.43
#